data_dcaff118c4ca9daf161efdec28f8b751
#
_entry.id   dcaff118c4ca9daf161efdec28f8b751
#
_cell.length_a   1.000
_cell.length_b   1.000
_cell.length_c   1.000
_cell.angle_alpha   90.00
_cell.angle_beta   90.00
_cell.angle_gamma   90.00
#
_symmetry.space_group_name_H-M   'P 1'
#
loop_
_entity.id
_entity.type
_entity.pdbx_description
1 polymer ?
#
loop_
_entity_poly.entity_id
_entity_poly.type
_entity_poly.pdbx_seq_one_letter_code
_entity_poly.pdbx_strand_id
1 'polypeptide(L)'
;MTEMLKKENIVLNQPKAEREDVIRRCGRMLFESGYINERYIEGMIKRDNAASTAIGNFIVLPHGAEDYKKDIIATGIVVLTYPDGINWHGETAYLVIGIAAKGDEHLDILGNVADNLETEEDTLKLVKSAGAEEVYRIFSGQNA
;
A
#
# COMPACT_ATOMS: atom_id res chain seq x y z
N MET A 1 0.75 -19.32 -10.16
CA MET A 1 1.44 -18.06 -9.89
C MET A 1 0.53 -17.14 -9.07
N THR A 2 1.01 -16.62 -7.95
CA THR A 2 0.20 -15.77 -7.10
C THR A 2 0.05 -14.38 -7.71
N GLU A 3 -1.16 -13.92 -7.80
CA GLU A 3 -1.46 -12.60 -8.31
C GLU A 3 -0.96 -11.53 -7.30
N MET A 4 -0.14 -10.58 -7.76
CA MET A 4 0.43 -9.54 -6.90
C MET A 4 -0.65 -8.62 -6.31
N LEU A 5 -1.65 -8.29 -7.08
CA LEU A 5 -2.77 -7.47 -6.60
C LEU A 5 -4.07 -8.18 -6.95
N LYS A 6 -4.87 -8.44 -5.92
CA LYS A 6 -6.20 -9.01 -6.09
C LYS A 6 -7.23 -7.90 -6.00
N LYS A 7 -8.30 -7.98 -6.77
CA LYS A 7 -9.35 -6.95 -6.73
C LYS A 7 -9.96 -6.81 -5.33
N GLU A 8 -10.07 -7.91 -4.60
CA GLU A 8 -10.56 -7.89 -3.21
C GLU A 8 -9.65 -7.12 -2.26
N ASN A 9 -8.41 -6.87 -2.66
CA ASN A 9 -7.44 -6.11 -1.87
C ASN A 9 -7.40 -4.63 -2.25
N ILE A 10 -8.39 -4.16 -2.98
CA ILE A 10 -8.59 -2.75 -3.28
C ILE A 10 -9.82 -2.31 -2.52
N VAL A 11 -9.64 -1.53 -1.46
CA VAL A 11 -10.73 -1.11 -0.58
C VAL A 11 -10.80 0.41 -0.59
N LEU A 12 -11.83 0.92 -1.25
CA LEU A 12 -11.97 2.35 -1.51
C LEU A 12 -12.86 3.05 -0.47
N ASN A 13 -12.72 4.37 -0.39
CA ASN A 13 -13.62 5.25 0.37
C ASN A 13 -13.72 4.88 1.84
N GLN A 14 -12.58 4.67 2.47
CA GLN A 14 -12.54 4.27 3.87
C GLN A 14 -12.68 5.47 4.80
N PRO A 15 -13.35 5.31 5.96
CA PRO A 15 -13.41 6.36 6.96
C PRO A 15 -12.04 6.57 7.58
N LYS A 16 -11.82 7.76 8.16
CA LYS A 16 -10.57 8.06 8.83
C LYS A 16 -10.22 7.01 9.88
N ALA A 17 -8.94 6.72 10.00
CA ALA A 17 -8.43 5.74 10.98
C ALA A 17 -7.05 6.18 11.44
N GLU A 18 -6.62 5.63 12.58
CA GLU A 18 -5.28 5.90 13.11
C GLU A 18 -4.23 5.18 12.27
N ARG A 19 -3.05 5.78 12.16
CA ARG A 19 -1.94 5.25 11.37
C ARG A 19 -1.64 3.77 11.68
N GLU A 20 -1.49 3.43 12.95
CA GLU A 20 -1.17 2.05 13.32
C GLU A 20 -2.29 1.08 12.93
N ASP A 21 -3.54 1.49 13.06
CA ASP A 21 -4.67 0.65 12.67
C ASP A 21 -4.68 0.42 11.17
N VAL A 22 -4.30 1.42 10.39
CA VAL A 22 -4.20 1.31 8.94
C VAL A 22 -3.10 0.31 8.56
N ILE A 23 -1.94 0.39 9.23
CA ILE A 23 -0.84 -0.54 9.00
C ILE A 23 -1.27 -1.97 9.33
N ARG A 24 -1.93 -2.16 10.46
CA ARG A 24 -2.42 -3.50 10.86
C ARG A 24 -3.41 -4.05 9.85
N ARG A 25 -4.27 -3.19 9.33
CA ARG A 25 -5.23 -3.59 8.31
C ARG A 25 -4.55 -4.04 7.03
N CYS A 26 -3.56 -3.27 6.56
CA CYS A 26 -2.76 -3.66 5.40
C CYS A 26 -2.12 -5.03 5.63
N GLY A 27 -1.50 -5.19 6.78
CA GLY A 27 -0.84 -6.45 7.14
C GLY A 27 -1.82 -7.61 7.18
N ARG A 28 -3.00 -7.42 7.75
CA ARG A 28 -4.01 -8.46 7.83
C ARG A 28 -4.49 -8.87 6.44
N MET A 29 -4.68 -7.90 5.54
CA MET A 29 -5.08 -8.19 4.15
C MET A 29 -3.99 -8.97 3.42
N LEU A 30 -2.72 -8.58 3.62
CA LEU A 30 -1.60 -9.31 3.03
C LEU A 30 -1.52 -10.75 3.57
N PHE A 31 -1.72 -10.91 4.86
CA PHE A 31 -1.68 -12.21 5.51
C PHE A 31 -2.82 -13.14 5.01
N GLU A 32 -4.03 -12.61 4.96
CA GLU A 32 -5.19 -13.39 4.52
C GLU A 32 -5.10 -13.78 3.04
N SER A 33 -4.35 -13.00 2.28
CA SER A 33 -4.13 -13.30 0.85
C SER A 33 -2.98 -14.27 0.61
N GLY A 34 -2.24 -14.64 1.66
CA GLY A 34 -1.16 -15.61 1.54
C GLY A 34 0.19 -15.05 1.17
N TYR A 35 0.36 -13.73 1.21
CA TYR A 35 1.62 -13.10 0.82
C TYR A 35 2.67 -13.10 1.91
N ILE A 36 2.25 -13.15 3.18
CA ILE A 36 3.15 -13.03 4.33
C ILE A 36 2.78 -13.99 5.43
N ASN A 37 3.74 -14.26 6.34
CA ASN A 37 3.47 -14.82 7.65
C ASN A 37 2.98 -13.70 8.55
N GLU A 38 2.18 -14.01 9.54
CA GLU A 38 1.59 -13.00 10.44
C GLU A 38 2.63 -12.11 11.10
N ARG A 39 3.80 -12.65 11.39
CA ARG A 39 4.90 -11.93 12.03
C ARG A 39 5.32 -10.69 11.25
N TYR A 40 5.13 -10.68 9.94
CA TYR A 40 5.49 -9.54 9.09
C TYR A 40 4.73 -8.27 9.47
N ILE A 41 3.52 -8.39 9.99
CA ILE A 41 2.70 -7.24 10.41
C ILE A 41 3.43 -6.43 11.48
N GLU A 42 4.06 -7.12 12.43
CA GLU A 42 4.84 -6.47 13.47
C GLU A 42 6.01 -5.69 12.86
N GLY A 43 6.64 -6.28 11.84
CA GLY A 43 7.72 -5.62 11.10
C GLY A 43 7.26 -4.37 10.37
N MET A 44 6.03 -4.37 9.85
CA MET A 44 5.46 -3.20 9.19
C MET A 44 5.28 -2.04 10.17
N ILE A 45 4.78 -2.35 11.37
CA ILE A 45 4.59 -1.34 12.41
C ILE A 45 5.93 -0.77 12.87
N LYS A 46 6.90 -1.64 13.12
CA LYS A 46 8.24 -1.23 13.53
C LYS A 46 8.93 -0.36 12.51
N ARG A 47 8.81 -0.72 11.23
CA ARG A 47 9.44 0.03 10.15
C ARG A 47 8.90 1.46 10.08
N ASP A 48 7.58 1.60 10.10
CA ASP A 48 6.96 2.92 10.00
C ASP A 48 7.20 3.77 11.26
N ASN A 49 7.28 3.12 12.43
CA ASN A 49 7.60 3.84 13.67
C ASN A 49 9.03 4.36 13.69
N ALA A 50 9.95 3.66 13.02
CA ALA A 50 11.34 4.08 12.95
C ALA A 50 11.51 5.28 12.00
N ALA A 51 10.79 5.29 10.89
CA ALA A 51 10.80 6.39 9.92
C ALA A 51 9.57 6.27 9.05
N SER A 52 8.93 7.39 8.75
CA SER A 52 7.71 7.42 7.95
C SER A 52 7.89 6.68 6.61
N THR A 53 6.84 5.99 6.19
CA THR A 53 6.78 5.35 4.87
C THR A 53 6.05 6.21 3.85
N ALA A 54 5.86 7.48 4.15
CA ALA A 54 5.29 8.44 3.20
C ALA A 54 6.31 8.74 2.10
N ILE A 55 5.83 8.81 0.87
CA ILE A 55 6.69 9.09 -0.29
C ILE A 55 6.37 10.41 -0.98
N GLY A 56 5.50 11.24 -0.36
CA GLY A 56 5.02 12.46 -0.97
C GLY A 56 3.77 12.20 -1.80
N ASN A 57 3.23 13.25 -2.40
CA ASN A 57 2.02 13.19 -3.23
C ASN A 57 0.82 12.54 -2.52
N PHE A 58 0.75 12.66 -1.17
CA PHE A 58 -0.33 12.09 -0.35
C PHE A 58 -0.36 10.56 -0.34
N ILE A 59 0.77 9.92 -0.63
CA ILE A 59 0.89 8.46 -0.74
C ILE A 59 1.78 7.92 0.38
N VAL A 60 1.35 6.84 1.00
CA VAL A 60 2.19 6.12 1.98
C VAL A 60 2.29 4.65 1.56
N LEU A 61 3.44 4.05 1.82
CA LEU A 61 3.74 2.68 1.41
C LEU A 61 4.16 1.82 2.62
N PRO A 62 3.22 1.44 3.49
CA PRO A 62 3.57 0.57 4.62
C PRO A 62 4.21 -0.73 4.14
N HIS A 63 5.37 -1.06 4.69
CA HIS A 63 6.09 -2.29 4.38
C HIS A 63 6.93 -2.69 5.59
N GLY A 64 7.41 -3.92 5.62
CA GLY A 64 8.14 -4.43 6.76
C GLY A 64 9.60 -4.02 6.81
N ALA A 65 10.16 -4.05 8.03
CA ALA A 65 11.57 -3.81 8.25
C ALA A 65 12.39 -4.94 7.63
N GLU A 66 13.66 -4.66 7.34
CA GLU A 66 14.56 -5.60 6.69
C GLU A 66 14.62 -6.95 7.40
N ASP A 67 14.64 -6.95 8.72
CA ASP A 67 14.71 -8.19 9.51
C ASP A 67 13.50 -9.11 9.31
N TYR A 68 12.42 -8.59 8.74
CA TYR A 68 11.18 -9.32 8.52
C TYR A 68 10.99 -9.81 7.09
N LYS A 69 11.96 -9.56 6.20
CA LYS A 69 11.86 -10.00 4.81
C LYS A 69 11.69 -11.51 4.67
N LYS A 70 12.23 -12.28 5.59
CA LYS A 70 12.08 -13.74 5.59
C LYS A 70 10.64 -14.19 5.79
N ASP A 71 9.78 -13.30 6.28
CA ASP A 71 8.36 -13.58 6.51
C ASP A 71 7.50 -13.30 5.29
N ILE A 72 8.10 -12.88 4.19
CA ILE A 72 7.40 -12.67 2.92
C ILE A 72 7.37 -13.99 2.15
N ILE A 73 6.17 -14.45 1.82
CA ILE A 73 5.96 -15.69 1.08
C ILE A 73 5.95 -15.41 -0.42
N ALA A 74 5.25 -14.34 -0.81
CA ALA A 74 5.13 -13.94 -2.20
C ALA A 74 4.94 -12.44 -2.27
N THR A 75 5.33 -11.82 -3.37
CA THR A 75 5.11 -10.39 -3.57
C THR A 75 3.63 -10.09 -3.71
N GLY A 76 3.15 -9.12 -2.94
CA GLY A 76 1.76 -8.71 -3.01
C GLY A 76 1.57 -7.28 -2.51
N ILE A 77 0.51 -6.65 -2.98
CA ILE A 77 0.13 -5.31 -2.53
C ILE A 77 -1.35 -5.25 -2.19
N VAL A 78 -1.69 -4.33 -1.31
CA VAL A 78 -3.08 -4.01 -0.99
C VAL A 78 -3.23 -2.50 -1.10
N VAL A 79 -4.39 -2.02 -1.52
CA VAL A 79 -4.64 -0.60 -1.75
C VAL A 79 -5.85 -0.14 -0.96
N LEU A 80 -5.67 0.91 -0.18
CA LEU A 80 -6.75 1.53 0.59
C LEU A 80 -6.83 3.00 0.24
N THR A 81 -8.03 3.54 0.08
CA THR A 81 -8.18 4.98 -0.15
C THR A 81 -8.97 5.62 0.99
N TYR A 82 -8.55 6.83 1.35
CA TYR A 82 -9.11 7.61 2.44
C TYR A 82 -9.44 9.02 1.92
N PRO A 83 -10.61 9.21 1.33
CA PRO A 83 -10.94 10.50 0.68
C PRO A 83 -10.96 11.69 1.63
N ASP A 84 -11.15 11.47 2.93
CA ASP A 84 -11.11 12.54 3.93
C ASP A 84 -9.71 12.79 4.47
N GLY A 85 -8.73 11.96 4.06
CA GLY A 85 -7.36 12.06 4.54
C GLY A 85 -7.15 11.47 5.93
N ILE A 86 -5.94 10.98 6.18
CA ILE A 86 -5.54 10.47 7.49
C ILE A 86 -4.18 11.07 7.85
N ASN A 87 -3.93 11.14 9.16
CA ASN A 87 -2.66 11.66 9.66
C ASN A 87 -1.57 10.59 9.57
N TRP A 88 -0.44 10.94 8.95
CA TRP A 88 0.70 10.03 8.83
C TRP A 88 1.96 10.78 9.24
N HIS A 89 2.31 10.68 10.52
CA HIS A 89 3.45 11.40 11.09
C HIS A 89 3.39 12.91 10.84
N GLY A 90 2.19 13.49 10.90
CA GLY A 90 1.98 14.92 10.67
C GLY A 90 1.69 15.30 9.23
N GLU A 91 1.87 14.39 8.29
CA GLU A 91 1.50 14.61 6.90
C GLU A 91 0.12 14.00 6.62
N THR A 92 -0.57 14.52 5.60
CA THR A 92 -1.86 13.96 5.20
C THR A 92 -1.65 12.89 4.14
N ALA A 93 -2.27 11.74 4.34
CA ALA A 93 -2.26 10.65 3.37
C ALA A 93 -3.68 10.38 2.89
N TYR A 94 -3.84 10.17 1.61
CA TYR A 94 -5.11 9.81 0.99
C TYR A 94 -5.05 8.43 0.35
N LEU A 95 -3.86 7.98 -0.03
CA LEU A 95 -3.66 6.70 -0.70
C LEU A 95 -2.65 5.86 0.08
N VAL A 96 -3.06 4.66 0.46
CA VAL A 96 -2.23 3.72 1.21
C VAL A 96 -2.00 2.48 0.37
N ILE A 97 -0.74 2.13 0.14
CA ILE A 97 -0.37 0.94 -0.62
C ILE A 97 0.50 0.07 0.29
N GLY A 98 -0.10 -0.95 0.88
CA GLY A 98 0.65 -1.90 1.72
C GLY A 98 1.42 -2.87 0.84
N ILE A 99 2.68 -3.09 1.14
CA ILE A 99 3.58 -3.84 0.26
C ILE A 99 4.31 -4.95 1.00
N ALA A 100 4.33 -6.14 0.38
CA ALA A 100 5.24 -7.22 0.73
C ALA A 100 5.94 -7.60 -0.57
N ALA A 101 7.24 -7.35 -0.69
CA ALA A 101 7.96 -7.58 -1.94
C ALA A 101 9.20 -8.42 -1.73
N LYS A 102 9.33 -9.45 -2.53
CA LYS A 102 10.53 -10.30 -2.55
C LYS A 102 11.56 -9.69 -3.49
N GLY A 103 12.82 -9.73 -3.08
CA GLY A 103 13.92 -9.22 -3.90
C GLY A 103 13.73 -7.74 -4.23
N ASP A 104 13.86 -7.42 -5.50
CA ASP A 104 13.77 -6.04 -5.99
C ASP A 104 12.41 -5.70 -6.59
N GLU A 105 11.41 -6.56 -6.40
CA GLU A 105 10.08 -6.33 -7.00
C GLU A 105 9.42 -5.05 -6.50
N HIS A 106 9.81 -4.57 -5.30
CA HIS A 106 9.30 -3.30 -4.79
C HIS A 106 9.65 -2.13 -5.72
N LEU A 107 10.74 -2.22 -6.47
CA LEU A 107 11.15 -1.17 -7.42
C LEU A 107 10.16 -1.07 -8.57
N ASP A 108 9.62 -2.19 -9.03
CA ASP A 108 8.61 -2.20 -10.09
C ASP A 108 7.31 -1.56 -9.61
N ILE A 109 6.94 -1.85 -8.36
CA ILE A 109 5.74 -1.26 -7.75
C ILE A 109 5.90 0.25 -7.64
N LEU A 110 7.05 0.71 -7.13
CA LEU A 110 7.34 2.13 -7.01
C LEU A 110 7.34 2.83 -8.38
N GLY A 111 7.89 2.16 -9.39
CA GLY A 111 7.89 2.68 -10.75
C GLY A 111 6.49 2.91 -11.29
N ASN A 112 5.60 1.94 -11.09
CA ASN A 112 4.21 2.07 -11.51
C ASN A 112 3.51 3.23 -10.81
N VAL A 113 3.77 3.40 -9.52
CA VAL A 113 3.20 4.51 -8.75
C VAL A 113 3.70 5.84 -9.31
N ALA A 114 5.03 5.95 -9.51
CA ALA A 114 5.64 7.18 -10.00
C ALA A 114 5.13 7.55 -11.40
N ASP A 115 4.97 6.56 -12.27
CA ASP A 115 4.52 6.79 -13.65
C ASP A 115 3.06 7.26 -13.74
N ASN A 116 2.23 6.86 -12.79
CA ASN A 116 0.80 7.12 -12.83
C ASN A 116 0.34 8.25 -11.89
N LEU A 117 1.13 8.55 -10.86
CA LEU A 117 0.75 9.50 -9.82
C LEU A 117 1.90 10.49 -9.59
N GLU A 118 2.10 11.39 -10.55
CA GLU A 118 3.22 12.32 -10.54
C GLU A 118 3.01 13.53 -9.62
N THR A 119 1.76 13.87 -9.32
CA THR A 119 1.43 15.05 -8.51
C THR A 119 0.41 14.72 -7.43
N GLU A 120 0.27 15.62 -6.46
CA GLU A 120 -0.77 15.51 -5.43
C GLU A 120 -2.16 15.48 -6.07
N GLU A 121 -2.34 16.27 -7.12
CA GLU A 121 -3.61 16.33 -7.84
C GLU A 121 -3.96 14.97 -8.47
N ASP A 122 -2.97 14.29 -9.04
CA ASP A 122 -3.17 12.96 -9.61
C ASP A 122 -3.68 11.98 -8.56
N THR A 123 -3.07 12.02 -7.36
CA THR A 123 -3.46 11.14 -6.27
C THR A 123 -4.88 11.44 -5.81
N LEU A 124 -5.21 12.71 -5.60
CA LEU A 124 -6.55 13.10 -5.19
C LEU A 124 -7.60 12.70 -6.21
N LYS A 125 -7.29 12.87 -7.48
CA LYS A 125 -8.20 12.48 -8.55
C LYS A 125 -8.48 10.97 -8.52
N LEU A 126 -7.44 10.18 -8.35
CA LEU A 126 -7.58 8.73 -8.25
C LEU A 126 -8.46 8.36 -7.05
N VAL A 127 -8.15 8.94 -5.88
CA VAL A 127 -8.84 8.61 -4.63
C VAL A 127 -10.32 9.00 -4.67
N LYS A 128 -10.64 10.11 -5.30
CA LYS A 128 -12.00 10.67 -5.28
C LYS A 128 -12.89 10.22 -6.42
N SER A 129 -12.32 9.77 -7.53
CA SER A 129 -13.11 9.47 -8.72
C SER A 129 -12.90 8.09 -9.33
N ALA A 130 -11.78 7.43 -9.04
CA ALA A 130 -11.51 6.13 -9.65
C ALA A 130 -12.29 5.01 -8.99
N GLY A 131 -12.69 4.01 -9.78
CA GLY A 131 -13.25 2.79 -9.26
C GLY A 131 -12.18 1.72 -9.11
N ALA A 132 -12.55 0.59 -8.51
CA ALA A 132 -11.62 -0.50 -8.25
C ALA A 132 -10.95 -1.03 -9.52
N GLU A 133 -11.66 -1.04 -10.64
CA GLU A 133 -11.11 -1.52 -11.91
C GLU A 133 -9.95 -0.66 -12.38
N GLU A 134 -10.08 0.67 -12.28
CA GLU A 134 -9.01 1.58 -12.67
C GLU A 134 -7.80 1.45 -11.77
N VAL A 135 -8.03 1.35 -10.45
CA VAL A 135 -6.97 1.16 -9.47
C VAL A 135 -6.23 -0.15 -9.75
N TYR A 136 -6.97 -1.21 -10.01
CA TYR A 136 -6.39 -2.52 -10.33
C TYR A 136 -5.49 -2.43 -11.57
N ARG A 137 -5.97 -1.78 -12.61
CA ARG A 137 -5.21 -1.65 -13.86
C ARG A 137 -3.90 -0.90 -13.65
N ILE A 138 -3.94 0.19 -12.88
CA ILE A 138 -2.75 1.01 -12.61
C ILE A 138 -1.70 0.21 -11.83
N PHE A 139 -2.10 -0.41 -10.72
CA PHE A 139 -1.15 -1.03 -9.81
C PHE A 139 -0.79 -2.47 -10.15
N SER A 140 -1.54 -3.13 -11.00
CA SER A 140 -1.20 -4.47 -11.45
C SER A 140 -0.18 -4.46 -12.60
N GLY A 141 0.09 -3.29 -13.16
CA GLY A 141 0.99 -3.16 -14.30
C GLY A 141 0.36 -3.51 -15.63
N GLN A 142 -0.97 -3.66 -15.67
CA GLN A 142 -1.69 -3.98 -16.90
C GLN A 142 -2.14 -2.72 -17.61
N ASN A 143 -1.18 -1.86 -17.91
CA ASN A 143 -1.44 -0.63 -18.64
C ASN A 143 -1.34 -0.92 -20.12
N ALA A 144 -2.45 -1.16 -20.72
CA ALA A 144 -2.45 -1.30 -22.17
C ALA A 144 -2.86 0.02 -22.80
#